data_a794fc787f4ed7aaadb4ad9d1cd532c6
#
_entry.id   a794fc787f4ed7aaadb4ad9d1cd532c6
#
_cell.length_a   1.000
_cell.length_b   1.000
_cell.length_c   1.000
_cell.angle_alpha   90.00
_cell.angle_beta   90.00
_cell.angle_gamma   90.00
#
_symmetry.space_group_name_H-M   'P 1'
#
loop_
_entity.id
_entity.type
_entity.pdbx_description
1 polymer ?
#
loop_
_entity_poly.entity_id
_entity_poly.type
_entity_poly.pdbx_seq_one_letter_code
_entity_poly.pdbx_strand_id
1 'polypeptide(L)'
;STHQSPLYPFTGHANETGAGKGLGTTLNLPFPARTGMSTIGGAFTDRVLPAIDAFKPDLILISAGFDSRIDDPLGQFRLTDDDFVALTKLLLESAHTHCQSRLVSILEGGYNIQGLASAVTHHVHTLLG
;
A
#
# COMPACT_ATOMS: atom_id res chain seq x y z
N SER A 1 0.88 -3.27 -6.18
CA SER A 1 -0.37 -3.21 -5.38
C SER A 1 -0.41 -4.34 -4.37
N THR A 2 -0.83 -4.04 -3.13
CA THR A 2 -1.25 -5.02 -2.12
C THR A 2 -2.76 -4.90 -1.96
N HIS A 3 -3.51 -5.97 -2.13
CA HIS A 3 -4.97 -5.93 -2.12
C HIS A 3 -5.57 -7.27 -1.71
N GLN A 4 -6.83 -7.22 -1.28
CA GLN A 4 -7.59 -8.42 -0.95
C GLN A 4 -8.05 -9.13 -2.23
N SER A 5 -7.91 -10.45 -2.28
CA SER A 5 -8.43 -11.28 -3.35
C SER A 5 -9.04 -12.58 -2.76
N PRO A 6 -10.22 -13.01 -3.21
CA PRO A 6 -11.08 -12.34 -4.21
C PRO A 6 -11.83 -11.14 -3.62
N LEU A 7 -11.84 -10.03 -4.33
CA LEU A 7 -12.66 -8.84 -4.04
C LEU A 7 -12.86 -8.05 -5.34
N TYR A 8 -13.87 -7.15 -5.38
CA TYR A 8 -14.03 -6.23 -6.51
C TYR A 8 -12.73 -5.43 -6.76
N PRO A 9 -12.28 -5.21 -7.99
CA PRO A 9 -12.91 -5.53 -9.28
C PRO A 9 -12.57 -6.91 -9.87
N PHE A 10 -12.09 -7.87 -9.07
CA PHE A 10 -11.74 -9.25 -9.46
C PHE A 10 -10.58 -9.32 -10.48
N THR A 11 -9.69 -8.36 -10.46
CA THR A 11 -8.45 -8.27 -11.24
C THR A 11 -7.25 -8.14 -10.30
N GLY A 12 -6.06 -7.98 -10.84
CA GLY A 12 -4.86 -7.83 -10.02
C GLY A 12 -4.26 -9.18 -9.59
N HIS A 13 -4.40 -10.21 -10.42
CA HIS A 13 -3.75 -11.49 -10.14
C HIS A 13 -2.23 -11.36 -10.17
N ALA A 14 -1.53 -12.19 -9.38
CA ALA A 14 -0.07 -12.14 -9.26
C ALA A 14 0.68 -12.33 -10.59
N ASN A 15 0.05 -12.97 -11.57
CA ASN A 15 0.60 -13.17 -12.91
C ASN A 15 0.31 -12.02 -13.89
N GLU A 16 -0.47 -11.02 -13.47
CA GLU A 16 -0.71 -9.80 -14.27
C GLU A 16 0.46 -8.83 -14.03
N THR A 17 1.52 -8.96 -14.85
CA THR A 17 2.78 -8.21 -14.66
C THR A 17 2.94 -7.03 -15.61
N GLY A 18 1.87 -6.62 -16.29
CA GLY A 18 1.88 -5.56 -17.31
C GLY A 18 1.78 -6.09 -18.73
N ALA A 19 1.77 -5.19 -19.70
CA ALA A 19 1.64 -5.53 -21.12
C ALA A 19 2.49 -4.62 -22.02
N GLY A 20 2.82 -5.11 -23.22
CA GLY A 20 3.58 -4.34 -24.21
C GLY A 20 4.91 -3.82 -23.64
N LYS A 21 5.16 -2.51 -23.74
CA LYS A 21 6.35 -1.87 -23.22
C LYS A 21 6.41 -1.85 -21.67
N GLY A 22 5.28 -2.03 -21.01
CA GLY A 22 5.15 -2.07 -19.55
C GLY A 22 5.19 -3.51 -18.99
N LEU A 23 5.55 -4.51 -19.77
CA LEU A 23 5.68 -5.87 -19.26
C LEU A 23 6.76 -5.93 -18.17
N GLY A 24 6.42 -6.50 -17.01
CA GLY A 24 7.29 -6.59 -15.84
C GLY A 24 7.28 -5.36 -14.94
N THR A 25 6.50 -4.31 -15.26
CA THR A 25 6.42 -3.10 -14.41
C THR A 25 5.25 -3.11 -13.43
N THR A 26 4.43 -4.16 -13.44
CA THR A 26 3.32 -4.33 -12.50
C THR A 26 3.67 -5.42 -11.49
N LEU A 27 3.54 -5.10 -10.21
CA LEU A 27 3.69 -6.05 -9.11
C LEU A 27 2.37 -6.12 -8.34
N ASN A 28 1.65 -7.23 -8.49
CA ASN A 28 0.43 -7.52 -7.76
C ASN A 28 0.68 -8.53 -6.65
N LEU A 29 0.25 -8.18 -5.45
CA LEU A 29 0.36 -9.00 -4.24
C LEU A 29 -1.04 -9.20 -3.66
N PRO A 30 -1.83 -10.13 -4.23
CA PRO A 30 -3.16 -10.47 -3.72
C PRO A 30 -3.05 -11.28 -2.44
N PHE A 31 -3.84 -10.93 -1.43
CA PHE A 31 -3.90 -11.63 -0.15
C PHE A 31 -5.34 -12.03 0.21
N PRO A 32 -5.53 -13.14 0.94
CA PRO A 32 -6.85 -13.53 1.41
C PRO A 32 -7.40 -12.54 2.46
N ALA A 33 -8.70 -12.57 2.65
CA ALA A 33 -9.35 -11.88 3.76
C ALA A 33 -8.68 -12.18 5.10
N ARG A 34 -8.74 -11.24 6.04
CA ARG A 34 -8.15 -11.30 7.38
C ARG A 34 -6.61 -11.27 7.42
N THR A 35 -5.96 -10.96 6.31
CA THR A 35 -4.52 -10.72 6.29
C THR A 35 -4.19 -9.46 7.10
N GLY A 36 -3.18 -9.54 7.93
CA GLY A 36 -2.69 -8.46 8.79
C GLY A 36 -1.25 -8.07 8.48
N MET A 37 -0.69 -7.20 9.31
CA MET A 37 0.62 -6.59 9.11
C MET A 37 1.77 -7.59 9.00
N SER A 38 1.76 -8.70 9.73
CA SER A 38 2.83 -9.70 9.64
C SER A 38 3.06 -10.21 8.21
N THR A 39 1.99 -10.38 7.45
CA THR A 39 2.07 -10.83 6.05
C THR A 39 2.31 -9.65 5.10
N ILE A 40 1.54 -8.57 5.24
CA ILE A 40 1.64 -7.40 4.35
C ILE A 40 2.99 -6.69 4.53
N GLY A 41 3.44 -6.49 5.76
CA GLY A 41 4.74 -5.88 6.05
C GLY A 41 5.90 -6.73 5.54
N GLY A 42 5.83 -8.06 5.70
CA GLY A 42 6.79 -8.98 5.10
C GLY A 42 6.83 -8.85 3.57
N ALA A 43 5.67 -8.79 2.92
CA ALA A 43 5.59 -8.60 1.48
C ALA A 43 6.15 -7.23 1.02
N PHE A 44 5.97 -6.17 1.83
CA PHE A 44 6.63 -4.89 1.57
C PHE A 44 8.14 -5.05 1.59
N THR A 45 8.71 -5.62 2.65
CA THR A 45 10.15 -5.81 2.80
C THR A 45 10.75 -6.72 1.72
N ASP A 46 10.07 -7.83 1.41
CA ASP A 46 10.64 -8.87 0.56
C ASP A 46 10.36 -8.66 -0.94
N ARG A 47 9.35 -7.88 -1.29
CA ARG A 47 8.89 -7.73 -2.67
C ARG A 47 8.72 -6.29 -3.12
N VAL A 48 8.04 -5.44 -2.34
CA VAL A 48 7.73 -4.06 -2.76
C VAL A 48 8.99 -3.20 -2.76
N LEU A 49 9.71 -3.15 -1.64
CA LEU A 49 10.93 -2.36 -1.52
C LEU A 49 12.01 -2.77 -2.53
N PRO A 50 12.33 -4.07 -2.71
CA PRO A 50 13.26 -4.49 -3.75
C PRO A 50 12.82 -4.11 -5.17
N ALA A 51 11.51 -4.12 -5.45
CA ALA A 51 10.99 -3.69 -6.75
C ALA A 51 11.17 -2.17 -6.96
N ILE A 52 10.95 -1.36 -5.93
CA ILE A 52 11.22 0.09 -5.95
C ILE A 52 12.71 0.35 -6.15
N ASP A 53 13.56 -0.37 -5.42
CA ASP A 53 15.03 -0.27 -5.53
C ASP A 53 15.53 -0.58 -6.94
N ALA A 54 14.97 -1.59 -7.59
CA ALA A 54 15.31 -1.95 -8.95
C ALA A 54 14.78 -0.94 -9.97
N PHE A 55 13.59 -0.39 -9.75
CA PHE A 55 12.93 0.56 -10.65
C PHE A 55 13.54 1.97 -10.58
N LYS A 56 14.01 2.41 -9.40
CA LYS A 56 14.58 3.74 -9.13
C LYS A 56 13.65 4.88 -9.56
N PRO A 57 12.50 5.04 -8.93
CA PRO A 57 11.52 6.04 -9.33
C PRO A 57 12.03 7.47 -9.14
N ASP A 58 11.58 8.38 -9.98
CA ASP A 58 11.76 9.83 -9.80
C ASP A 58 10.71 10.46 -8.89
N LEU A 59 9.62 9.76 -8.64
CA LEU A 59 8.49 10.17 -7.81
C LEU A 59 7.75 8.91 -7.32
N ILE A 60 7.32 8.90 -6.06
CA ILE A 60 6.43 7.88 -5.53
C ILE A 60 5.01 8.44 -5.40
N LEU A 61 4.02 7.75 -5.97
CA LEU A 61 2.61 8.02 -5.77
C LEU A 61 2.00 6.89 -4.93
N ILE A 62 1.34 7.25 -3.83
CA ILE A 62 0.60 6.31 -2.99
C ILE A 62 -0.88 6.44 -3.29
N SER A 63 -1.50 5.39 -3.83
CA SER A 63 -2.96 5.21 -3.76
C SER A 63 -3.28 4.68 -2.37
N ALA A 64 -3.63 5.60 -1.47
CA ALA A 64 -3.81 5.32 -0.06
C ALA A 64 -5.25 4.88 0.24
N GLY A 65 -5.50 3.57 0.10
CA GLY A 65 -6.74 2.94 0.53
C GLY A 65 -6.68 2.54 2.00
N PHE A 66 -7.62 3.03 2.80
CA PHE A 66 -7.76 2.72 4.22
C PHE A 66 -8.86 1.70 4.51
N ASP A 67 -9.48 1.15 3.50
CA ASP A 67 -10.42 0.02 3.57
C ASP A 67 -9.75 -1.32 3.94
N SER A 68 -8.42 -1.34 3.99
CA SER A 68 -7.63 -2.42 4.56
C SER A 68 -7.53 -2.38 6.10
N ARG A 69 -8.09 -1.33 6.73
CA ARG A 69 -8.16 -1.22 8.19
C ARG A 69 -9.08 -2.26 8.81
N ILE A 70 -8.70 -2.75 9.98
CA ILE A 70 -9.60 -3.53 10.82
C ILE A 70 -10.89 -2.71 11.07
N ASP A 71 -12.05 -3.37 11.08
CA ASP A 71 -13.36 -2.75 11.22
C ASP A 71 -13.88 -1.97 10.00
N ASP A 72 -13.24 -2.07 8.85
CA ASP A 72 -13.85 -1.58 7.62
C ASP A 72 -15.05 -2.45 7.21
N PRO A 73 -16.19 -1.86 6.81
CA PRO A 73 -17.37 -2.62 6.46
C PRO A 73 -17.29 -3.35 5.11
N LEU A 74 -16.35 -3.00 4.24
CA LEU A 74 -16.18 -3.59 2.91
C LEU A 74 -14.88 -4.39 2.80
N GLY A 75 -13.76 -3.83 3.21
CA GLY A 75 -12.47 -4.52 3.27
C GLY A 75 -12.39 -5.44 4.48
N GLN A 76 -11.67 -6.54 4.34
CA GLN A 76 -11.55 -7.55 5.41
C GLN A 76 -10.10 -7.77 5.84
N PHE A 77 -9.19 -6.88 5.50
CA PHE A 77 -7.85 -6.90 6.08
C PHE A 77 -7.88 -6.49 7.56
N ARG A 78 -6.79 -6.63 8.24
CA ARG A 78 -6.70 -6.40 9.69
C ARG A 78 -5.55 -5.46 10.03
N LEU A 79 -5.37 -4.42 9.24
CA LEU A 79 -4.37 -3.39 9.54
C LEU A 79 -4.92 -2.44 10.61
N THR A 80 -4.05 -2.04 11.52
CA THR A 80 -4.30 -1.03 12.53
C THR A 80 -3.75 0.33 12.09
N ASP A 81 -4.04 1.38 12.84
CA ASP A 81 -3.49 2.71 12.57
C ASP A 81 -1.96 2.72 12.64
N ASP A 82 -1.37 1.97 13.58
CA ASP A 82 0.08 1.81 13.69
C ASP A 82 0.70 1.07 12.50
N ASP A 83 -0.04 0.15 11.90
CA ASP A 83 0.40 -0.56 10.70
C ASP A 83 0.49 0.40 9.48
N PHE A 84 -0.47 1.33 9.34
CA PHE A 84 -0.39 2.38 8.32
C PHE A 84 0.80 3.32 8.58
N VAL A 85 1.10 3.66 9.84
CA VAL A 85 2.31 4.40 10.19
C VAL A 85 3.57 3.66 9.72
N ALA A 86 3.66 2.36 10.02
CA ALA A 86 4.81 1.55 9.64
C ALA A 86 4.99 1.47 8.12
N LEU A 87 3.92 1.20 7.37
CA LEU A 87 3.96 1.15 5.91
C LEU A 87 4.32 2.52 5.29
N THR A 88 3.80 3.61 5.86
CA THR A 88 4.11 4.97 5.42
C THR A 88 5.59 5.29 5.61
N LYS A 89 6.18 4.92 6.75
CA LYS A 89 7.61 5.10 7.01
C LYS A 89 8.49 4.37 5.99
N LEU A 90 8.16 3.12 5.65
CA LEU A 90 8.90 2.36 4.63
C LEU A 90 8.90 3.08 3.28
N LEU A 91 7.76 3.65 2.87
CA LEU A 91 7.66 4.38 1.61
C LEU A 91 8.36 5.75 1.67
N LEU A 92 8.36 6.43 2.81
CA LEU A 92 9.13 7.67 3.01
C LEU A 92 10.63 7.43 2.93
N GLU A 93 11.14 6.36 3.54
CA GLU A 93 12.55 5.95 3.45
C GLU A 93 12.93 5.64 2.01
N SER A 94 12.08 4.93 1.28
CA SER A 94 12.25 4.66 -0.15
C SER A 94 12.28 5.95 -0.97
N ALA A 95 11.36 6.89 -0.71
CA ALA A 95 11.31 8.18 -1.41
C ALA A 95 12.55 9.02 -1.12
N HIS A 96 13.01 9.01 0.13
CA HIS A 96 14.26 9.69 0.51
C HIS A 96 15.45 9.13 -0.26
N THR A 97 15.54 7.81 -0.36
CA THR A 97 16.67 7.12 -1.00
C THR A 97 16.69 7.33 -2.51
N HIS A 98 15.55 7.24 -3.19
CA HIS A 98 15.50 7.16 -4.65
C HIS A 98 15.09 8.46 -5.34
N CYS A 99 14.19 9.26 -4.73
CA CYS A 99 13.58 10.39 -5.42
C CYS A 99 13.57 11.68 -4.60
N GLN A 100 14.56 11.91 -3.75
CA GLN A 100 14.72 13.16 -2.99
C GLN A 100 13.47 13.51 -2.17
N SER A 101 12.85 12.51 -1.56
CA SER A 101 11.61 12.61 -0.78
C SER A 101 10.39 13.09 -1.59
N ARG A 102 10.42 13.00 -2.92
CA ARG A 102 9.24 13.30 -3.74
C ARG A 102 8.22 12.17 -3.61
N LEU A 103 7.21 12.43 -2.81
CA LEU A 103 6.12 11.50 -2.55
C LEU A 103 4.80 12.27 -2.51
N VAL A 104 3.78 11.71 -3.15
CA VAL A 104 2.41 12.22 -3.12
C VAL A 104 1.50 11.09 -2.66
N SER A 105 0.63 11.35 -1.71
CA SER A 105 -0.39 10.40 -1.27
C SER A 105 -1.77 10.89 -1.67
N ILE A 106 -2.56 10.00 -2.26
CA ILE A 106 -3.91 10.27 -2.76
C ILE A 106 -4.87 9.34 -2.02
N LEU A 107 -5.85 9.91 -1.33
CA LEU A 107 -6.88 9.15 -0.64
C LEU A 107 -7.74 8.38 -1.64
N GLU A 108 -7.92 7.10 -1.38
CA GLU A 108 -8.78 6.19 -2.14
C GLU A 108 -9.95 5.68 -1.27
N GLY A 109 -9.95 4.37 -0.92
CA GLY A 109 -10.99 3.75 -0.10
C GLY A 109 -10.84 3.98 1.39
N GLY A 110 -11.86 3.59 2.13
CA GLY A 110 -12.01 3.67 3.57
C GLY A 110 -13.45 4.02 3.94
N TYR A 111 -14.20 3.05 4.45
CA TYR A 111 -15.66 3.13 4.53
C TYR A 111 -16.19 3.12 5.96
N ASN A 112 -15.32 2.90 6.95
CA ASN A 112 -15.58 3.23 8.35
C ASN A 112 -15.14 4.66 8.61
N ILE A 113 -16.04 5.62 8.70
CA ILE A 113 -15.74 7.06 8.78
C ILE A 113 -14.81 7.40 9.96
N GLN A 114 -15.06 6.81 11.13
CA GLN A 114 -14.20 7.06 12.30
C GLN A 114 -12.83 6.39 12.14
N GLY A 115 -12.80 5.18 11.65
CA GLY A 115 -11.56 4.45 11.35
C GLY A 115 -10.73 5.15 10.26
N LEU A 116 -11.39 5.65 9.21
CA LEU A 116 -10.76 6.43 8.16
C LEU A 116 -10.12 7.70 8.72
N ALA A 117 -10.87 8.48 9.51
CA ALA A 117 -10.34 9.70 10.12
C ALA A 117 -9.11 9.43 10.99
N SER A 118 -9.14 8.34 11.78
CA SER A 118 -8.01 7.92 12.61
C SER A 118 -6.81 7.52 11.76
N ALA A 119 -6.98 6.59 10.81
CA ALA A 119 -5.90 6.08 9.96
C ALA A 119 -5.27 7.18 9.10
N VAL A 120 -6.08 8.05 8.48
CA VAL A 120 -5.60 9.20 7.70
C VAL A 120 -4.81 10.17 8.58
N THR A 121 -5.28 10.45 9.80
CA THR A 121 -4.54 11.30 10.74
C THR A 121 -3.15 10.74 11.03
N HIS A 122 -3.04 9.45 11.36
CA HIS A 122 -1.77 8.79 11.61
C HIS A 122 -0.85 8.80 10.38
N HIS A 123 -1.41 8.53 9.20
CA HIS A 123 -0.69 8.58 7.94
C HIS A 123 -0.14 9.99 7.65
N VAL A 124 -0.98 11.02 7.74
CA VAL A 124 -0.58 12.41 7.48
C VAL A 124 0.46 12.89 8.51
N HIS A 125 0.28 12.60 9.80
CA HIS A 125 1.30 12.91 10.80
C HIS A 125 2.64 12.26 10.47
N THR A 126 2.63 11.03 9.99
CA THR A 126 3.86 10.33 9.58
C THR A 126 4.50 10.96 8.34
N LEU A 127 3.70 11.46 7.39
CA LEU A 127 4.20 12.18 6.21
C LEU A 127 4.84 13.54 6.55
N LEU A 128 4.40 14.17 7.63
CA LEU A 128 4.91 15.47 8.08
C LEU A 128 6.21 15.37 8.91
N GLY A 129 6.51 14.21 9.48
CA GLY A 129 7.72 13.96 10.29
C GLY A 129 7.43 14.08 11.77
#